data_253fed02950d75368fcf807322e3e53e
#
_entry.id   253fed02950d75368fcf807322e3e53e
#
_cell.length_a   1.000
_cell.length_b   1.000
_cell.length_c   1.000
_cell.angle_alpha   90.00
_cell.angle_beta   90.00
_cell.angle_gamma   90.00
#
_symmetry.space_group_name_H-M   'P 1'
#
loop_
_entity.id
_entity.type
_entity.pdbx_description
1 polymer ?
#
loop_
_entity_poly.entity_id
_entity_poly.type
_entity_poly.pdbx_seq_one_letter_code
_entity_poly.pdbx_strand_id
1 'polypeptide(L)'
;MVRLPQAQGHLIVMTQSAIGLNQRQVIHRQVWARKKALRALYHDFHRQLFENCPAGSVLDIGGGTAHIKESRPDVVSADILSFPGIDVVADAHRLPFRNEIFDGVVMLDVLHHLERPIEFLKEASRVLKPGGCLAMIEPAMTTIARRFYDRFHEEPVDMNADPFALVAIDPDRDPFDANQAIPTLLFATAPACRRIEQTVPSLRVRTVEWHSLFAYPMSGGFQKWSLIPGSLVGPMLALERKVPAPVRKHLAFRMMIVLQRI
;
A
#
# COMPACT_ATOMS: atom_id res chain seq x y z
N MET A 1 -16.76 -8.07 -19.24
CA MET A 1 -17.28 -8.99 -18.23
C MET A 1 -16.21 -10.07 -18.00
N VAL A 2 -15.29 -9.83 -17.05
CA VAL A 2 -14.22 -10.77 -16.72
C VAL A 2 -14.84 -11.91 -15.93
N ARG A 3 -14.88 -13.12 -16.48
CA ARG A 3 -15.29 -14.32 -15.74
C ARG A 3 -14.22 -14.62 -14.70
N LEU A 4 -14.59 -14.54 -13.42
CA LEU A 4 -13.75 -15.02 -12.32
C LEU A 4 -13.47 -16.51 -12.54
N PRO A 5 -12.21 -16.97 -12.48
CA PRO A 5 -11.89 -18.38 -12.64
C PRO A 5 -12.38 -19.16 -11.43
N GLN A 6 -13.00 -20.34 -11.67
CA GLN A 6 -13.39 -21.25 -10.61
C GLN A 6 -12.15 -21.65 -9.78
N ALA A 7 -12.20 -21.38 -8.48
CA ALA A 7 -11.18 -21.77 -7.52
C ALA A 7 -11.16 -23.30 -7.37
N GLN A 8 -10.05 -23.93 -7.69
CA GLN A 8 -9.76 -25.29 -7.25
C GLN A 8 -9.06 -25.27 -5.90
N GLY A 9 -9.82 -25.68 -4.88
CA GLY A 9 -9.40 -26.42 -3.71
C GLY A 9 -8.39 -25.79 -2.75
N HIS A 10 -8.87 -25.37 -1.70
CA HIS A 10 -8.64 -25.22 -0.27
C HIS A 10 -9.01 -23.80 0.16
N LEU A 11 -10.33 -23.64 0.31
CA LEU A 11 -10.90 -22.54 1.08
C LEU A 11 -10.38 -22.74 2.51
N ILE A 12 -9.47 -21.86 2.96
CA ILE A 12 -9.23 -21.70 4.39
C ILE A 12 -10.53 -21.09 4.91
N VAL A 13 -11.37 -21.94 5.47
CA VAL A 13 -12.55 -21.51 6.24
C VAL A 13 -12.00 -20.82 7.48
N MET A 14 -11.81 -19.52 7.39
CA MET A 14 -11.59 -18.68 8.57
C MET A 14 -12.81 -18.81 9.45
N THR A 15 -12.61 -19.19 10.69
CA THR A 15 -13.61 -19.43 11.71
C THR A 15 -14.59 -18.26 11.86
N GLN A 16 -15.83 -18.54 12.23
CA GLN A 16 -16.99 -17.61 12.31
C GLN A 16 -16.84 -16.33 13.15
N SER A 17 -15.68 -16.02 13.73
CA SER A 17 -15.40 -14.74 14.38
C SER A 17 -15.15 -13.56 13.41
N ALA A 18 -15.05 -13.80 12.11
CA ALA A 18 -14.87 -12.76 11.07
C ALA A 18 -16.18 -12.12 10.56
N ILE A 19 -17.33 -12.45 11.11
CA ILE A 19 -18.65 -11.93 10.63
C ILE A 19 -18.96 -10.53 11.19
N GLY A 20 -18.19 -10.01 12.13
CA GLY A 20 -18.28 -8.61 12.56
C GLY A 20 -17.35 -7.73 11.72
N LEU A 21 -17.87 -6.67 11.07
CA LEU A 21 -17.03 -5.63 10.48
C LEU A 21 -16.00 -5.16 11.51
N ASN A 22 -14.72 -5.18 11.14
CA ASN A 22 -13.68 -4.68 12.04
C ASN A 22 -13.97 -3.22 12.39
N GLN A 23 -14.00 -2.90 13.67
CA GLN A 23 -14.38 -1.58 14.17
C GLN A 23 -13.49 -0.47 13.57
N ARG A 24 -12.19 -0.74 13.33
CA ARG A 24 -11.28 0.22 12.69
C ARG A 24 -11.71 0.52 11.26
N GLN A 25 -12.10 -0.50 10.47
CA GLN A 25 -12.60 -0.29 9.09
C GLN A 25 -13.89 0.54 9.09
N VAL A 26 -14.80 0.32 10.03
CA VAL A 26 -16.02 1.13 10.17
C VAL A 26 -15.68 2.60 10.44
N ILE A 27 -14.73 2.86 11.35
CA ILE A 27 -14.25 4.21 11.65
C ILE A 27 -13.60 4.84 10.39
N HIS A 28 -12.73 4.10 9.70
CA HIS A 28 -12.10 4.58 8.47
C HIS A 28 -13.13 4.95 7.40
N ARG A 29 -14.17 4.13 7.21
CA ARG A 29 -15.28 4.43 6.29
C ARG A 29 -16.03 5.71 6.67
N GLN A 30 -16.28 5.92 7.96
CA GLN A 30 -16.94 7.15 8.44
C GLN A 30 -16.06 8.38 8.23
N VAL A 31 -14.75 8.28 8.50
CA VAL A 31 -13.80 9.37 8.23
C VAL A 31 -13.73 9.65 6.75
N TRP A 32 -13.62 8.63 5.90
CA TRP A 32 -13.65 8.75 4.44
C TRP A 32 -14.88 9.52 3.96
N ALA A 33 -16.08 9.12 4.40
CA ALA A 33 -17.33 9.75 3.99
C ALA A 33 -17.41 11.26 4.31
N ARG A 34 -16.81 11.67 5.42
CA ARG A 34 -16.91 13.06 5.93
C ARG A 34 -15.76 13.96 5.51
N LYS A 35 -14.57 13.41 5.29
CA LYS A 35 -13.32 14.17 5.20
C LYS A 35 -12.90 14.43 3.75
N LYS A 36 -13.34 15.57 3.20
CA LYS A 36 -13.03 15.97 1.81
C LYS A 36 -11.53 16.06 1.53
N ALA A 37 -10.73 16.51 2.51
CA ALA A 37 -9.28 16.61 2.35
C ALA A 37 -8.63 15.23 2.17
N LEU A 38 -9.07 14.22 2.94
CA LEU A 38 -8.61 12.85 2.81
C LEU A 38 -8.94 12.28 1.43
N ARG A 39 -10.20 12.42 0.99
CA ARG A 39 -10.61 11.94 -0.36
C ARG A 39 -9.80 12.58 -1.47
N ALA A 40 -9.62 13.92 -1.44
CA ALA A 40 -8.84 14.61 -2.45
C ALA A 40 -7.39 14.12 -2.52
N LEU A 41 -6.77 13.86 -1.35
CA LEU A 41 -5.42 13.33 -1.25
C LEU A 41 -5.32 11.90 -1.80
N TYR A 42 -6.24 11.01 -1.37
CA TYR A 42 -6.23 9.61 -1.77
C TYR A 42 -6.61 9.41 -3.25
N HIS A 43 -7.49 10.25 -3.81
CA HIS A 43 -7.73 10.26 -5.25
C HIS A 43 -6.47 10.62 -6.05
N ASP A 44 -5.62 11.53 -5.54
CA ASP A 44 -4.32 11.81 -6.14
C ASP A 44 -3.37 10.62 -6.02
N PHE A 45 -3.35 9.91 -4.89
CA PHE A 45 -2.58 8.68 -4.72
C PHE A 45 -3.03 7.56 -5.67
N HIS A 46 -4.34 7.31 -5.75
CA HIS A 46 -4.90 6.32 -6.68
C HIS A 46 -4.53 6.65 -8.14
N ARG A 47 -4.64 7.93 -8.53
CA ARG A 47 -4.22 8.37 -9.86
C ARG A 47 -2.75 8.04 -10.11
N GLN A 48 -1.86 8.37 -9.18
CA GLN A 48 -0.42 8.06 -9.29
C GLN A 48 -0.15 6.56 -9.40
N LEU A 49 -0.83 5.73 -8.58
CA LEU A 49 -0.72 4.27 -8.66
C LEU A 49 -1.10 3.75 -10.05
N PHE A 50 -2.24 4.18 -10.57
CA PHE A 50 -2.72 3.71 -11.88
C PHE A 50 -1.92 4.27 -13.06
N GLU A 51 -1.38 5.48 -12.98
CA GLU A 51 -0.49 6.04 -14.01
C GLU A 51 0.84 5.27 -14.14
N ASN A 52 1.25 4.57 -13.07
CA ASN A 52 2.45 3.74 -13.05
C ASN A 52 2.17 2.27 -13.42
N CYS A 53 0.93 1.89 -13.70
CA CYS A 53 0.56 0.54 -14.11
C CYS A 53 0.19 0.51 -15.60
N PRO A 54 0.50 -0.59 -16.32
CA PRO A 54 -0.02 -0.82 -17.66
C PRO A 54 -1.55 -0.82 -17.69
N ALA A 55 -2.14 -0.47 -18.82
CA ALA A 55 -3.57 -0.67 -19.04
C ALA A 55 -3.91 -2.16 -18.97
N GLY A 56 -5.03 -2.52 -18.33
CA GLY A 56 -5.49 -3.91 -18.22
C GLY A 56 -6.04 -4.25 -16.86
N SER A 57 -5.93 -5.52 -16.46
CA SER A 57 -6.43 -6.02 -15.20
C SER A 57 -5.52 -5.60 -14.04
N VAL A 58 -6.10 -5.00 -13.01
CA VAL A 58 -5.36 -4.53 -11.82
C VAL A 58 -5.90 -5.19 -10.57
N LEU A 59 -4.99 -5.66 -9.72
CA LEU A 59 -5.26 -6.16 -8.38
C LEU A 59 -4.84 -5.10 -7.36
N ASP A 60 -5.75 -4.75 -6.47
CA ASP A 60 -5.51 -3.92 -5.30
C ASP A 60 -5.34 -4.82 -4.07
N ILE A 61 -4.21 -4.72 -3.39
CA ILE A 61 -3.89 -5.48 -2.18
C ILE A 61 -4.02 -4.57 -0.96
N GLY A 62 -4.71 -5.08 0.07
CA GLY A 62 -5.02 -4.32 1.27
C GLY A 62 -6.09 -3.27 1.01
N GLY A 63 -7.14 -3.65 0.28
CA GLY A 63 -8.22 -2.75 -0.16
C GLY A 63 -8.99 -2.06 0.95
N GLY A 64 -8.87 -2.52 2.19
CA GLY A 64 -9.43 -1.90 3.39
C GLY A 64 -10.93 -1.65 3.29
N THR A 65 -11.33 -0.42 3.05
CA THR A 65 -12.73 -0.02 2.86
C THR A 65 -13.14 0.10 1.38
N ALA A 66 -12.33 -0.44 0.47
CA ALA A 66 -12.56 -0.50 -0.98
C ALA A 66 -12.78 0.86 -1.68
N HIS A 67 -12.29 1.96 -1.08
CA HIS A 67 -12.48 3.30 -1.64
C HIS A 67 -11.68 3.55 -2.93
N ILE A 68 -10.69 2.72 -3.25
CA ILE A 68 -9.96 2.75 -4.53
C ILE A 68 -10.91 2.55 -5.73
N LYS A 69 -12.01 1.80 -5.54
CA LYS A 69 -13.04 1.56 -6.57
C LYS A 69 -13.81 2.82 -6.96
N GLU A 70 -13.77 3.88 -6.15
CA GLU A 70 -14.29 5.20 -6.56
C GLU A 70 -13.46 5.81 -7.70
N SER A 71 -12.16 5.48 -7.77
CA SER A 71 -11.25 5.93 -8.82
C SER A 71 -11.20 4.98 -10.01
N ARG A 72 -11.36 3.67 -9.76
CA ARG A 72 -11.33 2.62 -10.79
C ARG A 72 -12.23 1.44 -10.39
N PRO A 73 -13.51 1.41 -10.87
CA PRO A 73 -14.49 0.42 -10.43
C PRO A 73 -14.20 -1.03 -10.82
N ASP A 74 -13.39 -1.26 -11.86
CA ASP A 74 -13.03 -2.57 -12.40
C ASP A 74 -11.83 -3.22 -11.71
N VAL A 75 -11.23 -2.56 -10.72
CA VAL A 75 -10.14 -3.13 -9.90
C VAL A 75 -10.65 -4.32 -9.11
N VAL A 76 -9.91 -5.43 -9.14
CA VAL A 76 -10.11 -6.54 -8.20
C VAL A 76 -9.47 -6.18 -6.88
N SER A 77 -10.23 -6.01 -5.81
CA SER A 77 -9.73 -5.64 -4.50
C SER A 77 -9.66 -6.84 -3.57
N ALA A 78 -8.50 -7.08 -3.00
CA ALA A 78 -8.22 -8.15 -2.05
C ALA A 78 -7.76 -7.58 -0.70
N ASP A 79 -8.22 -8.18 0.39
CA ASP A 79 -7.81 -7.83 1.75
C ASP A 79 -7.84 -9.08 2.63
N ILE A 80 -7.07 -9.07 3.72
CA ILE A 80 -7.12 -10.14 4.72
C ILE A 80 -8.42 -10.09 5.53
N LEU A 81 -9.03 -8.91 5.64
CA LEU A 81 -10.30 -8.69 6.31
C LEU A 81 -11.44 -8.54 5.29
N SER A 82 -12.59 -9.12 5.61
CA SER A 82 -13.80 -8.92 4.82
C SER A 82 -14.40 -7.54 5.07
N PHE A 83 -14.73 -6.81 3.99
CA PHE A 83 -15.46 -5.55 4.05
C PHE A 83 -16.31 -5.38 2.77
N PRO A 84 -17.44 -4.65 2.82
CA PRO A 84 -18.24 -4.37 1.61
C PRO A 84 -17.43 -3.67 0.53
N GLY A 85 -17.31 -4.32 -0.63
CA GLY A 85 -16.51 -3.85 -1.78
C GLY A 85 -15.17 -4.58 -1.96
N ILE A 86 -14.73 -5.39 -1.00
CA ILE A 86 -13.63 -6.34 -1.17
C ILE A 86 -14.15 -7.53 -1.98
N ASP A 87 -13.47 -7.88 -3.07
CA ASP A 87 -13.85 -8.97 -3.97
C ASP A 87 -13.31 -10.32 -3.47
N VAL A 88 -12.12 -10.32 -2.85
CA VAL A 88 -11.43 -11.53 -2.41
C VAL A 88 -10.84 -11.33 -1.02
N VAL A 89 -11.19 -12.20 -0.08
CA VAL A 89 -10.52 -12.27 1.22
C VAL A 89 -9.33 -13.20 1.10
N ALA A 90 -8.12 -12.66 1.26
CA ALA A 90 -6.88 -13.41 1.06
C ALA A 90 -5.71 -12.81 1.83
N ASP A 91 -4.77 -13.67 2.20
CA ASP A 91 -3.45 -13.29 2.68
C ASP A 91 -2.58 -12.86 1.47
N ALA A 92 -1.96 -11.69 1.56
CA ALA A 92 -1.06 -11.15 0.52
C ALA A 92 0.15 -12.06 0.24
N HIS A 93 0.55 -12.88 1.23
CA HIS A 93 1.65 -13.85 1.05
C HIS A 93 1.24 -15.08 0.24
N ARG A 94 -0.07 -15.31 0.04
CA ARG A 94 -0.61 -16.46 -0.70
C ARG A 94 -1.94 -16.11 -1.37
N LEU A 95 -1.85 -15.48 -2.53
CA LEU A 95 -3.01 -15.02 -3.29
C LEU A 95 -3.71 -16.18 -4.03
N PRO A 96 -5.05 -16.27 -4.01
CA PRO A 96 -5.80 -17.34 -4.65
C PRO A 96 -5.96 -17.13 -6.16
N PHE A 97 -4.94 -16.58 -6.80
CA PHE A 97 -4.95 -16.31 -8.23
C PHE A 97 -3.92 -17.17 -8.96
N ARG A 98 -4.19 -17.42 -10.24
CA ARG A 98 -3.24 -18.09 -11.14
C ARG A 98 -2.04 -17.18 -11.41
N ASN A 99 -0.96 -17.80 -11.90
CA ASN A 99 0.20 -17.04 -12.37
C ASN A 99 -0.20 -16.14 -13.55
N GLU A 100 0.43 -14.99 -13.66
CA GLU A 100 0.44 -14.16 -14.87
C GLU A 100 -0.93 -13.68 -15.36
N ILE A 101 -1.81 -13.24 -14.43
CA ILE A 101 -3.15 -12.80 -14.80
C ILE A 101 -3.37 -11.29 -14.69
N PHE A 102 -2.56 -10.58 -13.90
CA PHE A 102 -2.69 -9.15 -13.73
C PHE A 102 -1.65 -8.36 -14.52
N ASP A 103 -2.08 -7.27 -15.13
CA ASP A 103 -1.20 -6.30 -15.78
C ASP A 103 -0.58 -5.35 -14.73
N GLY A 104 -1.27 -5.12 -13.61
CA GLY A 104 -0.80 -4.33 -12.49
C GLY A 104 -1.24 -4.88 -11.14
N VAL A 105 -0.40 -4.68 -10.13
CA VAL A 105 -0.73 -4.84 -8.72
C VAL A 105 -0.50 -3.48 -8.06
N VAL A 106 -1.47 -2.99 -7.30
CA VAL A 106 -1.37 -1.72 -6.59
C VAL A 106 -1.53 -1.94 -5.09
N MET A 107 -0.91 -1.07 -4.31
CA MET A 107 -0.92 -1.14 -2.86
C MET A 107 -0.78 0.26 -2.26
N LEU A 108 -1.59 0.57 -1.26
CA LEU A 108 -1.56 1.86 -0.57
C LEU A 108 -1.62 1.65 0.93
N ASP A 109 -0.52 1.96 1.63
CA ASP A 109 -0.39 1.80 3.08
C ASP A 109 -0.60 0.35 3.56
N VAL A 110 0.11 -0.62 2.96
CA VAL A 110 -0.06 -2.05 3.30
C VAL A 110 1.26 -2.79 3.51
N LEU A 111 2.32 -2.50 2.74
CA LEU A 111 3.58 -3.24 2.82
C LEU A 111 4.17 -3.24 4.24
N HIS A 112 4.02 -2.15 4.97
CA HIS A 112 4.53 -2.00 6.33
C HIS A 112 3.75 -2.81 7.38
N HIS A 113 2.59 -3.37 7.02
CA HIS A 113 1.83 -4.32 7.84
C HIS A 113 2.25 -5.79 7.59
N LEU A 114 2.96 -6.07 6.51
CA LEU A 114 3.29 -7.44 6.15
C LEU A 114 4.47 -7.96 6.97
N GLU A 115 4.30 -9.12 7.63
CA GLU A 115 5.35 -9.76 8.42
C GLU A 115 6.52 -10.22 7.55
N ARG A 116 6.23 -10.66 6.33
CA ARG A 116 7.21 -11.23 5.38
C ARG A 116 7.13 -10.53 4.04
N PRO A 117 7.54 -9.25 3.97
CA PRO A 117 7.38 -8.44 2.76
C PRO A 117 8.07 -9.03 1.53
N ILE A 118 9.15 -9.78 1.71
CA ILE A 118 9.85 -10.46 0.60
C ILE A 118 9.01 -11.60 0.02
N GLU A 119 8.27 -12.35 0.84
CA GLU A 119 7.37 -13.39 0.34
C GLU A 119 6.20 -12.76 -0.44
N PHE A 120 5.67 -11.66 0.05
CA PHE A 120 4.69 -10.90 -0.73
C PHE A 120 5.26 -10.45 -2.09
N LEU A 121 6.48 -9.91 -2.16
CA LEU A 121 7.08 -9.51 -3.43
C LEU A 121 7.22 -10.68 -4.41
N LYS A 122 7.55 -11.88 -3.94
CA LYS A 122 7.56 -13.11 -4.76
C LYS A 122 6.16 -13.45 -5.26
N GLU A 123 5.17 -13.34 -4.40
CA GLU A 123 3.77 -13.64 -4.73
C GLU A 123 3.18 -12.59 -5.70
N ALA A 124 3.45 -11.31 -5.49
CA ALA A 124 3.09 -10.26 -6.44
C ALA A 124 3.72 -10.49 -7.81
N SER A 125 5.01 -10.87 -7.84
CA SER A 125 5.67 -11.25 -9.10
C SER A 125 5.01 -12.45 -9.78
N ARG A 126 4.56 -13.45 -9.03
CA ARG A 126 3.90 -14.64 -9.56
C ARG A 126 2.59 -14.31 -10.29
N VAL A 127 1.78 -13.43 -9.69
CA VAL A 127 0.45 -13.09 -10.25
C VAL A 127 0.52 -12.04 -11.36
N LEU A 128 1.59 -11.26 -11.43
CA LEU A 128 1.83 -10.29 -12.49
C LEU A 128 2.21 -10.99 -13.79
N LYS A 129 1.73 -10.49 -14.92
CA LYS A 129 2.21 -10.86 -16.26
C LYS A 129 3.64 -10.34 -16.46
N PRO A 130 4.45 -10.98 -17.35
CA PRO A 130 5.69 -10.36 -17.81
C PRO A 130 5.45 -8.95 -18.35
N GLY A 131 6.27 -7.99 -17.92
CA GLY A 131 6.09 -6.57 -18.23
C GLY A 131 5.09 -5.83 -17.33
N GLY A 132 4.31 -6.54 -16.52
CA GLY A 132 3.40 -5.96 -15.53
C GLY A 132 4.14 -5.24 -14.40
N CYS A 133 3.44 -4.43 -13.62
CA CYS A 133 4.06 -3.66 -12.55
C CYS A 133 3.38 -3.83 -11.19
N LEU A 134 4.18 -3.70 -10.13
CA LEU A 134 3.74 -3.49 -8.77
C LEU A 134 4.00 -2.02 -8.43
N ALA A 135 2.94 -1.24 -8.18
CA ALA A 135 3.04 0.16 -7.77
C ALA A 135 2.51 0.32 -6.33
N MET A 136 3.31 0.91 -5.47
CA MET A 136 2.99 1.06 -4.04
C MET A 136 3.21 2.49 -3.59
N ILE A 137 2.33 3.00 -2.74
CA ILE A 137 2.56 4.23 -1.96
C ILE A 137 2.57 3.85 -0.49
N GLU A 138 3.70 4.11 0.16
CA GLU A 138 4.00 3.63 1.50
C GLU A 138 4.60 4.75 2.37
N PRO A 139 4.59 4.60 3.70
CA PRO A 139 5.29 5.52 4.60
C PRO A 139 6.78 5.64 4.28
N ALA A 140 7.29 6.84 4.44
CA ALA A 140 8.70 7.16 4.24
C ALA A 140 9.32 7.69 5.53
N MET A 141 10.29 6.97 6.09
CA MET A 141 11.00 7.38 7.32
C MET A 141 12.16 8.34 6.98
N THR A 142 11.80 9.50 6.43
CA THR A 142 12.75 10.62 6.26
C THR A 142 13.12 11.24 7.61
N THR A 143 14.10 12.14 7.63
CA THR A 143 14.51 12.81 8.87
C THR A 143 13.35 13.51 9.58
N ILE A 144 12.48 14.17 8.83
CA ILE A 144 11.32 14.90 9.40
C ILE A 144 10.18 13.93 9.71
N ALA A 145 9.85 13.04 8.77
CA ALA A 145 8.77 12.08 8.96
C ALA A 145 9.02 11.19 10.18
N ARG A 146 10.23 10.65 10.35
CA ARG A 146 10.58 9.84 11.51
C ARG A 146 10.28 10.53 12.84
N ARG A 147 10.73 11.82 13.01
CA ARG A 147 10.43 12.58 14.23
C ARG A 147 8.95 12.81 14.45
N PHE A 148 8.20 12.98 13.34
CA PHE A 148 6.75 13.14 13.40
C PHE A 148 6.06 11.84 13.80
N TYR A 149 6.41 10.71 13.18
CA TYR A 149 5.84 9.40 13.48
C TYR A 149 6.17 8.98 14.91
N ASP A 150 7.43 9.11 15.35
CA ASP A 150 7.85 8.80 16.73
C ASP A 150 7.06 9.59 17.78
N ARG A 151 6.54 10.79 17.43
CA ARG A 151 5.83 11.66 18.37
C ARG A 151 4.32 11.60 18.30
N PHE A 152 3.75 11.38 17.12
CA PHE A 152 2.33 11.60 16.84
C PHE A 152 1.61 10.41 16.23
N HIS A 153 2.30 9.33 15.90
CA HIS A 153 1.71 8.13 15.29
C HIS A 153 1.69 6.97 16.28
N GLU A 154 0.61 6.17 16.24
CA GLU A 154 0.43 5.04 17.16
C GLU A 154 1.24 3.81 16.73
N GLU A 155 1.50 3.66 15.42
CA GLU A 155 2.23 2.53 14.88
C GLU A 155 3.75 2.70 15.04
N PRO A 156 4.48 1.65 15.43
CA PRO A 156 5.92 1.73 15.74
C PRO A 156 6.77 1.99 14.50
N VAL A 157 7.95 2.57 14.76
CA VAL A 157 9.02 2.79 13.78
C VAL A 157 10.28 2.08 14.26
N ASP A 158 10.47 0.83 13.85
CA ASP A 158 11.72 0.12 14.13
C ASP A 158 12.64 0.10 12.90
N MET A 159 13.64 0.98 12.92
CA MET A 159 14.65 1.08 11.86
C MET A 159 15.72 -0.03 11.93
N ASN A 160 15.73 -0.87 12.99
CA ASN A 160 16.68 -1.97 13.14
C ASN A 160 16.10 -3.32 12.68
N ALA A 161 14.82 -3.36 12.28
CA ALA A 161 14.22 -4.57 11.75
C ALA A 161 14.94 -5.03 10.47
N ASP A 162 15.10 -6.35 10.29
CA ASP A 162 15.53 -6.90 9.00
C ASP A 162 14.31 -7.37 8.20
N PRO A 163 13.87 -6.62 7.16
CA PRO A 163 12.70 -7.00 6.37
C PRO A 163 12.92 -8.23 5.48
N PHE A 164 14.15 -8.78 5.46
CA PHE A 164 14.47 -10.03 4.76
C PHE A 164 14.46 -11.25 5.70
N ALA A 165 14.30 -11.04 7.00
CA ALA A 165 14.22 -12.13 7.96
C ALA A 165 12.98 -13.00 7.72
N LEU A 166 13.17 -14.31 7.82
CA LEU A 166 12.05 -15.25 7.85
C LEU A 166 11.55 -15.34 9.29
N VAL A 167 10.48 -14.63 9.57
CA VAL A 167 9.79 -14.73 10.87
C VAL A 167 8.75 -15.85 10.83
N ALA A 168 8.49 -16.47 11.98
CA ALA A 168 7.38 -17.40 12.11
C ALA A 168 6.05 -16.65 11.91
N ILE A 169 5.08 -17.31 11.27
CA ILE A 169 3.72 -16.75 11.14
C ILE A 169 3.08 -16.78 12.52
N ASP A 170 2.60 -15.65 12.98
CA ASP A 170 1.75 -15.56 14.14
C ASP A 170 0.28 -15.55 13.67
N PRO A 171 -0.48 -16.65 13.89
CA PRO A 171 -1.87 -16.72 13.45
C PRO A 171 -2.80 -15.76 14.22
N ASP A 172 -2.38 -15.30 15.39
CA ASP A 172 -3.16 -14.41 16.27
C ASP A 172 -2.76 -12.93 16.11
N ARG A 173 -1.83 -12.62 15.21
CA ARG A 173 -1.38 -11.24 14.94
C ARG A 173 -2.54 -10.35 14.51
N ASP A 174 -2.63 -9.14 15.09
CA ASP A 174 -3.56 -8.12 14.59
C ASP A 174 -3.15 -7.70 13.16
N PRO A 175 -4.03 -7.79 12.14
CA PRO A 175 -3.74 -7.31 10.79
C PRO A 175 -3.32 -5.84 10.69
N PHE A 176 -3.60 -5.05 11.73
CA PHE A 176 -3.17 -3.65 11.82
C PHE A 176 -1.82 -3.46 12.52
N ASP A 177 -1.19 -4.52 13.01
CA ASP A 177 0.19 -4.41 13.48
C ASP A 177 1.11 -4.05 12.32
N ALA A 178 2.01 -3.10 12.56
CA ALA A 178 2.82 -2.52 11.50
C ALA A 178 4.24 -2.18 11.99
N ASN A 179 5.16 -2.05 11.05
CA ASN A 179 6.39 -1.30 11.22
C ASN A 179 6.54 -0.29 10.08
N GLN A 180 6.32 0.96 10.37
CA GLN A 180 6.39 2.07 9.42
C GLN A 180 7.74 2.19 8.70
N ALA A 181 8.80 1.58 9.25
CA ALA A 181 10.15 1.63 8.67
C ALA A 181 10.34 0.67 7.48
N ILE A 182 9.55 -0.39 7.35
CA ILE A 182 9.75 -1.45 6.35
C ILE A 182 9.95 -0.94 4.93
N PRO A 183 9.12 -0.04 4.37
CA PRO A 183 9.30 0.45 3.01
C PRO A 183 10.63 1.21 2.84
N THR A 184 11.01 2.00 3.85
CA THR A 184 12.29 2.73 3.86
C THR A 184 13.48 1.80 3.91
N LEU A 185 13.45 0.77 4.75
CA LEU A 185 14.50 -0.25 4.86
C LEU A 185 14.69 -1.02 3.54
N LEU A 186 13.60 -1.28 2.82
CA LEU A 186 13.63 -2.03 1.55
C LEU A 186 14.04 -1.16 0.35
N PHE A 187 13.65 0.13 0.30
CA PHE A 187 13.68 0.89 -0.96
C PHE A 187 14.43 2.23 -0.91
N ALA A 188 14.81 2.75 0.28
CA ALA A 188 15.37 4.10 0.36
C ALA A 188 16.79 4.23 -0.23
N THR A 189 17.50 3.14 -0.46
CA THR A 189 18.88 3.15 -0.92
C THR A 189 19.12 2.22 -2.11
N ALA A 190 20.05 2.55 -2.97
CA ALA A 190 20.41 1.71 -4.11
C ALA A 190 20.91 0.29 -3.69
N PRO A 191 21.69 0.12 -2.61
CA PRO A 191 22.03 -1.21 -2.12
C PRO A 191 20.82 -2.04 -1.68
N ALA A 192 19.83 -1.42 -0.99
CA ALA A 192 18.59 -2.11 -0.59
C ALA A 192 17.77 -2.56 -1.81
N CYS A 193 17.58 -1.68 -2.80
CA CYS A 193 16.93 -2.04 -4.07
C CYS A 193 17.64 -3.20 -4.78
N ARG A 194 18.97 -3.17 -4.87
CA ARG A 194 19.73 -4.30 -5.44
C ARG A 194 19.55 -5.60 -4.67
N ARG A 195 19.48 -5.55 -3.33
CA ARG A 195 19.21 -6.74 -2.51
C ARG A 195 17.83 -7.35 -2.83
N ILE A 196 16.82 -6.52 -3.08
CA ILE A 196 15.50 -6.98 -3.55
C ILE A 196 15.62 -7.67 -4.91
N GLU A 197 16.28 -7.05 -5.88
CA GLU A 197 16.44 -7.62 -7.22
C GLU A 197 17.23 -8.94 -7.23
N GLN A 198 18.17 -9.10 -6.30
CA GLN A 198 18.88 -10.36 -6.09
C GLN A 198 18.03 -11.43 -5.43
N THR A 199 17.13 -11.02 -4.50
CA THR A 199 16.28 -11.96 -3.74
C THR A 199 15.04 -12.37 -4.53
N VAL A 200 14.51 -11.47 -5.36
CA VAL A 200 13.37 -11.69 -6.26
C VAL A 200 13.80 -11.34 -7.68
N PRO A 201 14.54 -12.21 -8.37
CA PRO A 201 15.17 -11.89 -9.67
C PRO A 201 14.19 -11.57 -10.80
N SER A 202 12.90 -11.94 -10.63
CA SER A 202 11.82 -11.61 -11.55
C SER A 202 11.30 -10.18 -11.44
N LEU A 203 11.75 -9.40 -10.46
CA LEU A 203 11.38 -8.00 -10.28
C LEU A 203 12.58 -7.06 -10.50
N ARG A 204 12.29 -5.88 -11.07
CA ARG A 204 13.24 -4.75 -11.17
C ARG A 204 12.62 -3.51 -10.56
N VAL A 205 13.36 -2.84 -9.69
CA VAL A 205 12.97 -1.53 -9.14
C VAL A 205 13.12 -0.48 -10.22
N ARG A 206 12.00 0.13 -10.64
CA ARG A 206 11.98 1.16 -11.69
C ARG A 206 12.02 2.55 -11.12
N THR A 207 11.24 2.77 -10.06
CA THR A 207 11.05 4.10 -9.49
C THR A 207 11.00 4.02 -7.98
N VAL A 208 11.68 4.95 -7.32
CA VAL A 208 11.50 5.28 -5.90
C VAL A 208 11.45 6.79 -5.80
N GLU A 209 10.26 7.33 -5.58
CA GLU A 209 10.03 8.77 -5.47
C GLU A 209 9.51 9.15 -4.09
N TRP A 210 9.95 10.32 -3.61
CA TRP A 210 9.57 10.85 -2.31
C TRP A 210 8.54 11.95 -2.52
N HIS A 211 7.39 11.84 -1.85
CA HIS A 211 6.30 12.80 -1.99
C HIS A 211 5.49 12.99 -0.70
N SER A 212 4.44 13.81 -0.75
CA SER A 212 3.61 14.15 0.41
C SER A 212 4.39 14.85 1.52
N LEU A 213 4.69 16.12 1.30
CA LEU A 213 5.48 16.93 2.24
C LEU A 213 4.61 17.56 3.32
N PHE A 214 3.51 18.22 2.93
CA PHE A 214 2.65 19.02 3.80
C PHE A 214 1.19 18.57 3.74
N ALA A 215 0.67 18.26 2.55
CA ALA A 215 -0.74 17.95 2.37
C ALA A 215 -1.16 16.74 3.20
N TYR A 216 -0.35 15.67 3.21
CA TYR A 216 -0.67 14.47 3.97
C TYR A 216 -0.67 14.72 5.50
N PRO A 217 0.41 15.16 6.16
CA PRO A 217 0.39 15.39 7.61
C PRO A 217 -0.64 16.45 8.02
N MET A 218 -0.83 17.51 7.24
CA MET A 218 -1.86 18.53 7.54
C MET A 218 -3.29 18.02 7.31
N SER A 219 -3.48 17.02 6.47
CA SER A 219 -4.78 16.37 6.36
C SER A 219 -5.16 15.57 7.61
N GLY A 220 -4.18 15.13 8.40
CA GLY A 220 -4.36 14.23 9.54
C GLY A 220 -4.72 12.80 9.15
N GLY A 221 -4.49 12.36 7.89
CA GLY A 221 -4.77 10.99 7.45
C GLY A 221 -6.19 10.55 7.85
N PHE A 222 -6.33 9.36 8.42
CA PHE A 222 -7.62 8.84 8.93
C PHE A 222 -8.01 9.36 10.33
N GLN A 223 -7.27 10.30 10.91
CA GLN A 223 -7.72 10.99 12.12
C GLN A 223 -8.95 11.87 11.83
N LYS A 224 -9.75 12.18 12.86
CA LYS A 224 -11.00 12.98 12.70
C LYS A 224 -10.76 14.44 12.33
N TRP A 225 -9.56 14.96 12.57
CA TRP A 225 -9.19 16.36 12.31
C TRP A 225 -8.54 16.55 10.93
N SER A 226 -8.57 17.77 10.45
CA SER A 226 -7.79 18.25 9.29
C SER A 226 -7.46 19.70 9.47
N LEU A 227 -6.20 20.08 9.25
CA LEU A 227 -5.75 21.47 9.28
C LEU A 227 -5.99 22.20 7.97
N ILE A 228 -6.35 21.46 6.91
CA ILE A 228 -6.60 22.01 5.57
C ILE A 228 -7.98 21.62 5.07
N PRO A 229 -8.72 22.52 4.40
CA PRO A 229 -9.93 22.17 3.66
C PRO A 229 -9.58 21.38 2.39
N GLY A 230 -10.52 20.55 1.92
CA GLY A 230 -10.31 19.71 0.73
C GLY A 230 -9.95 20.50 -0.54
N SER A 231 -10.44 21.73 -0.68
CA SER A 231 -10.13 22.62 -1.82
C SER A 231 -8.67 23.05 -1.90
N LEU A 232 -7.93 23.06 -0.79
CA LEU A 232 -6.52 23.43 -0.77
C LEU A 232 -5.58 22.25 -1.03
N VAL A 233 -6.04 21.00 -0.97
CA VAL A 233 -5.19 19.81 -1.18
C VAL A 233 -4.55 19.82 -2.57
N GLY A 234 -5.33 20.05 -3.63
CA GLY A 234 -4.79 20.09 -5.00
C GLY A 234 -3.72 21.15 -5.21
N PRO A 235 -3.96 22.43 -4.86
CA PRO A 235 -2.94 23.48 -4.88
C PRO A 235 -1.68 23.14 -4.08
N MET A 236 -1.83 22.56 -2.87
CA MET A 236 -0.68 22.14 -2.05
C MET A 236 0.13 21.03 -2.72
N LEU A 237 -0.51 19.99 -3.25
CA LEU A 237 0.16 18.92 -3.98
C LEU A 237 0.90 19.46 -5.21
N ALA A 238 0.31 20.41 -5.93
CA ALA A 238 0.97 21.08 -7.05
C ALA A 238 2.22 21.85 -6.63
N LEU A 239 2.20 22.48 -5.45
CA LEU A 239 3.36 23.15 -4.87
C LEU A 239 4.44 22.12 -4.45
N GLU A 240 4.05 21.04 -3.78
CA GLU A 240 4.97 19.98 -3.35
C GLU A 240 5.74 19.36 -4.52
N ARG A 241 5.08 19.17 -5.68
CA ARG A 241 5.72 18.64 -6.90
C ARG A 241 6.84 19.53 -7.44
N LYS A 242 6.83 20.84 -7.13
CA LYS A 242 7.89 21.78 -7.52
C LYS A 242 9.11 21.71 -6.61
N VAL A 243 9.01 21.09 -5.44
CA VAL A 243 10.14 20.94 -4.53
C VAL A 243 11.17 19.98 -5.12
N PRO A 244 12.46 20.35 -5.21
CA PRO A 244 13.51 19.50 -5.79
C PRO A 244 13.62 18.14 -5.08
N ALA A 245 13.89 17.08 -5.84
CA ALA A 245 13.98 15.71 -5.34
C ALA A 245 14.96 15.54 -4.14
N PRO A 246 16.15 16.17 -4.10
CA PRO A 246 17.03 16.09 -2.94
C PRO A 246 16.37 16.60 -1.64
N VAL A 247 15.58 17.67 -1.74
CA VAL A 247 14.85 18.24 -0.59
C VAL A 247 13.71 17.32 -0.17
N ARG A 248 12.95 16.80 -1.14
CA ARG A 248 11.85 15.86 -0.86
C ARG A 248 12.35 14.64 -0.08
N LYS A 249 13.52 14.12 -0.38
CA LYS A 249 14.13 12.98 0.32
C LYS A 249 14.30 13.18 1.82
N HIS A 250 14.35 14.40 2.31
CA HIS A 250 14.47 14.73 3.73
C HIS A 250 13.14 15.10 4.39
N LEU A 251 12.14 15.52 3.61
CA LEU A 251 10.90 16.07 4.12
C LEU A 251 9.66 15.19 3.89
N ALA A 252 9.71 14.27 2.93
CA ALA A 252 8.55 13.49 2.52
C ALA A 252 8.05 12.54 3.61
N PHE A 253 6.74 12.37 3.66
CA PHE A 253 6.05 11.43 4.53
C PHE A 253 5.68 10.13 3.80
N ARG A 254 5.75 10.14 2.45
CA ARG A 254 5.39 9.00 1.61
C ARG A 254 6.45 8.76 0.54
N MET A 255 6.51 7.53 0.08
CA MET A 255 7.29 7.14 -1.09
C MET A 255 6.41 6.37 -2.07
N MET A 256 6.55 6.70 -3.35
CA MET A 256 6.06 5.89 -4.47
C MET A 256 7.15 4.92 -4.86
N ILE A 257 6.81 3.66 -4.94
CA ILE A 257 7.71 2.56 -5.30
C ILE A 257 7.08 1.82 -6.47
N VAL A 258 7.82 1.67 -7.56
CA VAL A 258 7.37 0.91 -8.74
C VAL A 258 8.39 -0.17 -9.06
N LEU A 259 7.91 -1.41 -9.07
CA LEU A 259 8.68 -2.55 -9.55
C LEU A 259 8.04 -3.09 -10.82
N GLN A 260 8.86 -3.56 -11.75
CA GLN A 260 8.41 -4.20 -12.98
C GLN A 260 8.81 -5.66 -12.97
N ARG A 261 7.86 -6.52 -13.36
CA ARG A 261 8.15 -7.92 -13.65
C ARG A 261 8.89 -8.04 -15.00
N ILE A 262 10.01 -8.74 -15.00
CA ILE A 262 10.83 -9.03 -16.19
C ILE A 262 10.61 -10.46 -16.66
#